data_575c43a84c58429bd83d134117b4ef53
#
_entry.id   575c43a84c58429bd83d134117b4ef53
#
_cell.length_a   1.000
_cell.length_b   1.000
_cell.length_c   1.000
_cell.angle_alpha   90.00
_cell.angle_beta   90.00
_cell.angle_gamma   90.00
#
_symmetry.space_group_name_H-M   'P 1'
#
loop_
_entity.id
_entity.type
_entity.pdbx_description
1 polymer ?
#
loop_
_entity_poly.entity_id
_entity_poly.type
_entity_poly.pdbx_seq_one_letter_code
_entity_poly.pdbx_strand_id
1 'polypeptide(L)'
;MAMTLEEMKKGMSDKVFSQIVDIFLRQSTVLQMLTFDDCVSASGGGSTMKYKYLRKVLPATAEFRKLGGSYTNSVATKQECEASLAIMGGAVQMDRVLNMVAGNFDNLAYQIEEHIKAVVSLFHYTLINGDATTTASTDHPEFQGLDSMLAGTTTEYGTTKAIDLSTIDKIKANADEFYEALSLLIKSTDADAVLTNTAMITKIQTVARILGYKTESEEAFGRRITTMDGVKFVDMQNHYTVSESNATANSVVKNGISRKIGSAETATTGLTDIYTVKFDVNDGFHGISLNGCSVINKYLPDFSKPGTVKDAEVEMIAATVLKNTQHAGVLRNIKIA
;
A
#
# COMPACT_ATOMS: atom_id res chain seq x y z
N MET A 1 -2.90 -1.33 -26.76
CA MET A 1 -3.80 -0.97 -27.89
C MET A 1 -3.44 0.43 -28.35
N ALA A 2 -3.24 0.66 -29.64
CA ALA A 2 -2.91 2.00 -30.14
C ALA A 2 -4.16 2.91 -30.02
N MET A 3 -3.93 4.20 -29.71
CA MET A 3 -5.00 5.19 -29.61
C MET A 3 -5.72 5.33 -30.97
N THR A 4 -7.04 5.31 -30.97
CA THR A 4 -7.87 5.42 -32.17
C THR A 4 -8.23 6.89 -32.46
N LEU A 5 -8.58 7.19 -33.73
CA LEU A 5 -9.04 8.51 -34.16
C LEU A 5 -10.33 8.94 -33.42
N GLU A 6 -11.19 8.00 -33.07
CA GLU A 6 -12.44 8.29 -32.33
C GLU A 6 -12.14 8.72 -30.88
N GLU A 7 -11.18 8.08 -30.23
CA GLU A 7 -10.78 8.47 -28.87
C GLU A 7 -10.16 9.85 -28.85
N MET A 8 -9.38 10.17 -29.86
CA MET A 8 -8.73 11.48 -29.99
C MET A 8 -9.71 12.63 -30.29
N LYS A 9 -10.80 12.35 -31.02
CA LYS A 9 -11.85 13.36 -31.31
C LYS A 9 -12.66 13.76 -30.07
N LYS A 10 -12.67 12.97 -29.02
CA LYS A 10 -13.30 13.32 -27.75
C LYS A 10 -12.56 14.51 -27.15
N GLY A 11 -13.21 15.63 -26.97
CA GLY A 11 -12.64 16.88 -26.47
C GLY A 11 -12.22 17.91 -27.52
N MET A 12 -12.35 17.61 -28.82
CA MET A 12 -12.04 18.54 -29.92
C MET A 12 -13.23 19.38 -30.42
N SER A 13 -14.44 19.19 -29.90
CA SER A 13 -15.62 19.92 -30.38
C SER A 13 -15.76 21.30 -29.74
N ASP A 14 -16.29 22.23 -30.51
CA ASP A 14 -16.47 23.65 -30.27
C ASP A 14 -16.90 24.02 -28.83
N LYS A 15 -16.11 24.69 -28.09
CA LYS A 15 -16.36 25.32 -26.78
C LYS A 15 -16.44 24.43 -25.54
N VAL A 16 -16.26 23.12 -25.60
CA VAL A 16 -16.54 22.29 -24.43
C VAL A 16 -15.31 21.55 -23.99
N PHE A 17 -14.92 21.81 -22.75
CA PHE A 17 -14.08 21.00 -21.86
C PHE A 17 -12.60 20.84 -22.20
N SER A 18 -11.84 21.81 -21.76
CA SER A 18 -10.41 21.63 -21.47
C SER A 18 -10.16 20.78 -20.20
N GLN A 19 -11.23 20.41 -19.47
CA GLN A 19 -11.12 19.70 -18.20
C GLN A 19 -11.77 18.32 -18.28
N ILE A 20 -10.94 17.28 -18.11
CA ILE A 20 -11.40 15.90 -17.97
C ILE A 20 -11.66 15.65 -16.50
N VAL A 21 -12.86 15.18 -16.16
CA VAL A 21 -13.24 14.83 -14.79
C VAL A 21 -12.82 13.38 -14.52
N ASP A 22 -11.90 13.20 -13.61
CA ASP A 22 -11.51 11.87 -13.14
C ASP A 22 -12.48 11.39 -12.06
N ILE A 23 -13.25 10.36 -12.36
CA ILE A 23 -14.20 9.74 -11.43
C ILE A 23 -13.56 8.63 -10.58
N PHE A 24 -12.31 8.26 -10.89
CA PHE A 24 -11.61 7.19 -10.21
C PHE A 24 -10.79 7.73 -9.04
N LEU A 25 -10.96 7.14 -7.87
CA LEU A 25 -10.21 7.50 -6.69
C LEU A 25 -8.86 6.75 -6.68
N ARG A 26 -7.87 7.29 -7.40
CA ARG A 26 -6.55 6.67 -7.61
C ARG A 26 -5.40 7.45 -6.98
N GLN A 27 -5.63 8.14 -5.87
CA GLN A 27 -4.58 8.89 -5.18
C GLN A 27 -4.04 8.07 -4.00
N SER A 28 -2.75 8.09 -3.79
CA SER A 28 -2.10 7.44 -2.66
C SER A 28 -1.58 8.46 -1.65
N THR A 29 -2.24 8.57 -0.51
CA THR A 29 -1.75 9.35 0.63
C THR A 29 -0.56 8.67 1.30
N VAL A 30 -0.52 7.34 1.28
CA VAL A 30 0.60 6.56 1.86
C VAL A 30 1.90 6.79 1.10
N LEU A 31 1.84 6.92 -0.23
CA LEU A 31 3.04 7.18 -1.05
C LEU A 31 3.70 8.52 -0.68
N GLN A 32 2.93 9.50 -0.20
CA GLN A 32 3.44 10.79 0.27
C GLN A 32 4.06 10.71 1.68
N MET A 33 3.67 9.71 2.48
CA MET A 33 4.22 9.45 3.82
C MET A 33 5.42 8.51 3.77
N LEU A 34 5.56 7.73 2.70
CA LEU A 34 6.57 6.71 2.54
C LEU A 34 7.90 7.34 2.10
N THR A 35 8.95 7.11 2.86
CA THR A 35 10.31 7.49 2.46
C THR A 35 10.94 6.36 1.67
N PHE A 36 11.61 6.67 0.56
CA PHE A 36 12.29 5.70 -0.28
C PHE A 36 13.79 5.69 -0.01
N ASP A 37 14.32 4.51 0.25
CA ASP A 37 15.76 4.22 0.34
C ASP A 37 16.26 3.65 -1.00
N ASP A 38 17.54 3.75 -1.29
CA ASP A 38 18.13 3.29 -2.54
C ASP A 38 18.76 1.89 -2.40
N CYS A 39 18.55 1.06 -3.43
CA CYS A 39 19.18 -0.26 -3.52
C CYS A 39 20.62 -0.18 -4.04
N VAL A 40 20.97 0.89 -4.74
CA VAL A 40 22.30 1.11 -5.33
C VAL A 40 23.04 2.15 -4.54
N SER A 41 23.94 1.71 -3.66
CA SER A 41 24.81 2.62 -2.92
C SER A 41 25.92 3.16 -3.83
N ALA A 42 26.05 4.50 -3.90
CA ALA A 42 27.10 5.16 -4.68
C ALA A 42 28.54 4.84 -4.22
N SER A 43 28.71 4.35 -2.99
CA SER A 43 30.03 4.09 -2.39
C SER A 43 30.33 2.61 -2.11
N GLY A 44 29.38 1.70 -2.25
CA GLY A 44 29.52 0.32 -1.74
C GLY A 44 29.33 -0.79 -2.76
N GLY A 45 29.00 -0.50 -3.99
CA GLY A 45 28.64 -1.54 -4.95
C GLY A 45 27.34 -2.24 -4.52
N GLY A 46 26.50 -2.57 -5.38
CA GLY A 46 25.20 -3.18 -5.11
C GLY A 46 24.36 -2.94 -6.33
N SER A 47 24.79 -3.50 -7.45
CA SER A 47 24.05 -3.43 -8.72
C SER A 47 22.98 -4.53 -8.78
N THR A 48 22.33 -4.85 -7.66
CA THR A 48 21.32 -5.89 -7.64
C THR A 48 19.94 -5.28 -7.40
N MET A 49 18.92 -5.83 -8.02
CA MET A 49 17.52 -5.48 -7.75
C MET A 49 17.05 -6.06 -6.41
N LYS A 50 17.96 -6.29 -5.47
CA LYS A 50 17.69 -6.86 -4.17
C LYS A 50 18.24 -5.95 -3.08
N TYR A 51 17.38 -5.57 -2.15
CA TYR A 51 17.73 -4.83 -0.96
C TYR A 51 17.97 -5.82 0.18
N LYS A 52 19.19 -5.80 0.75
CA LYS A 52 19.58 -6.69 1.83
C LYS A 52 19.69 -5.95 3.14
N TYR A 53 19.17 -6.55 4.20
CA TYR A 53 19.25 -6.02 5.56
C TYR A 53 19.41 -7.12 6.60
N LEU A 54 19.89 -6.75 7.79
CA LEU A 54 20.10 -7.69 8.89
C LEU A 54 19.01 -7.50 9.95
N ARG A 55 18.33 -8.59 10.30
CA ARG A 55 17.37 -8.64 11.39
C ARG A 55 17.96 -9.39 12.57
N LYS A 56 17.85 -8.85 13.78
CA LYS A 56 18.17 -9.58 15.00
C LYS A 56 17.06 -10.57 15.29
N VAL A 57 17.39 -11.85 15.40
CA VAL A 57 16.42 -12.92 15.70
C VAL A 57 16.37 -13.20 17.19
N LEU A 58 17.52 -13.33 17.85
CA LEU A 58 17.61 -13.55 19.28
C LEU A 58 18.53 -12.52 19.93
N PRO A 59 18.09 -11.88 21.02
CA PRO A 59 18.95 -11.02 21.82
C PRO A 59 19.91 -11.87 22.68
N ALA A 60 21.01 -11.28 23.10
CA ALA A 60 21.83 -11.87 24.16
C ALA A 60 21.07 -11.81 25.49
N THR A 61 21.27 -12.79 26.34
CA THR A 61 20.70 -12.87 27.69
C THR A 61 21.66 -12.36 28.74
N ALA A 62 21.13 -11.84 29.83
CA ALA A 62 21.88 -11.48 31.03
C ALA A 62 21.34 -12.26 32.22
N GLU A 63 22.21 -12.61 33.16
CA GLU A 63 21.85 -13.38 34.36
C GLU A 63 22.58 -12.84 35.61
N PHE A 64 22.04 -13.16 36.78
CA PHE A 64 22.70 -12.90 38.05
C PHE A 64 23.60 -14.08 38.41
N ARG A 65 24.81 -13.81 38.90
CA ARG A 65 25.72 -14.85 39.40
C ARG A 65 26.00 -14.68 40.87
N LYS A 66 26.37 -15.77 41.53
CA LYS A 66 26.92 -15.74 42.88
C LYS A 66 28.39 -15.28 42.85
N LEU A 67 28.87 -14.75 43.96
CA LEU A 67 30.29 -14.45 44.09
C LEU A 67 31.15 -15.71 43.84
N GLY A 68 32.12 -15.62 42.91
CA GLY A 68 32.93 -16.76 42.49
C GLY A 68 32.32 -17.66 41.43
N GLY A 69 31.07 -17.44 40.98
CA GLY A 69 30.46 -18.16 39.86
C GLY A 69 30.84 -17.56 38.50
N SER A 70 30.52 -18.29 37.42
CA SER A 70 30.67 -17.84 36.02
C SER A 70 29.33 -17.50 35.43
N TYR A 71 29.29 -16.63 34.40
CA TYR A 71 28.09 -16.40 33.56
C TYR A 71 27.97 -17.50 32.50
N THR A 72 26.74 -17.81 32.13
CA THR A 72 26.45 -18.67 30.97
C THR A 72 26.66 -17.89 29.69
N ASN A 73 27.41 -18.42 28.74
CA ASN A 73 27.65 -17.75 27.46
C ASN A 73 26.36 -17.67 26.65
N SER A 74 26.00 -16.49 26.22
CA SER A 74 24.91 -16.26 25.28
C SER A 74 25.34 -15.36 24.13
N VAL A 75 24.85 -15.62 22.93
CA VAL A 75 25.20 -14.89 21.72
C VAL A 75 23.93 -14.40 21.03
N ALA A 76 23.91 -13.12 20.65
CA ALA A 76 22.84 -12.60 19.81
C ALA A 76 22.97 -13.13 18.38
N THR A 77 21.88 -13.63 17.82
CA THR A 77 21.84 -14.12 16.43
C THR A 77 21.19 -13.12 15.48
N LYS A 78 21.73 -13.05 14.27
CA LYS A 78 21.25 -12.21 13.18
C LYS A 78 20.83 -13.08 12.00
N GLN A 79 19.85 -12.62 11.27
CA GLN A 79 19.40 -13.22 10.01
C GLN A 79 19.54 -12.18 8.89
N GLU A 80 20.08 -12.57 7.76
CA GLU A 80 20.05 -11.78 6.54
C GLU A 80 18.68 -11.94 5.89
N CYS A 81 18.02 -10.82 5.63
CA CYS A 81 16.75 -10.74 4.91
C CYS A 81 16.97 -9.99 3.60
N GLU A 82 16.20 -10.33 2.60
CA GLU A 82 16.24 -9.65 1.31
C GLU A 82 14.84 -9.28 0.83
N ALA A 83 14.73 -8.15 0.12
CA ALA A 83 13.54 -7.73 -0.59
C ALA A 83 13.90 -7.44 -2.05
N SER A 84 13.12 -7.96 -2.98
CA SER A 84 13.34 -7.76 -4.41
C SER A 84 12.51 -6.60 -4.92
N LEU A 85 13.11 -5.76 -5.77
CA LEU A 85 12.40 -4.71 -6.49
C LEU A 85 11.47 -5.33 -7.55
N ALA A 86 10.29 -4.76 -7.70
CA ALA A 86 9.36 -5.07 -8.79
C ALA A 86 9.34 -3.93 -9.80
N ILE A 87 9.17 -4.28 -11.06
CA ILE A 87 9.04 -3.33 -12.18
C ILE A 87 7.57 -3.22 -12.49
N MET A 88 7.03 -2.01 -12.38
CA MET A 88 5.63 -1.68 -12.68
C MET A 88 5.60 -0.59 -13.72
N GLY A 89 4.76 -0.73 -14.75
CA GLY A 89 4.73 0.26 -15.80
C GLY A 89 3.53 0.15 -16.70
N GLY A 90 3.47 1.07 -17.64
CA GLY A 90 2.47 1.08 -18.71
C GLY A 90 3.03 1.79 -19.94
N ALA A 91 2.58 1.38 -21.10
CA ALA A 91 2.98 1.94 -22.38
C ALA A 91 1.77 2.46 -23.17
N VAL A 92 1.97 3.55 -23.89
CA VAL A 92 1.00 4.08 -24.84
C VAL A 92 1.65 4.27 -26.21
N GLN A 93 0.92 3.88 -27.24
CA GLN A 93 1.35 4.06 -28.64
C GLN A 93 0.55 5.17 -29.31
N MET A 94 1.23 6.10 -29.96
CA MET A 94 0.61 7.20 -30.70
C MET A 94 1.15 7.28 -32.13
N ASP A 95 0.25 7.44 -33.09
CA ASP A 95 0.62 7.71 -34.46
C ASP A 95 1.09 9.18 -34.60
N ARG A 96 2.16 9.38 -35.35
CA ARG A 96 2.75 10.71 -35.60
C ARG A 96 1.75 11.69 -36.22
N VAL A 97 0.87 11.23 -37.12
CA VAL A 97 -0.13 12.07 -37.76
C VAL A 97 -1.19 12.52 -36.75
N LEU A 98 -1.61 11.62 -35.83
CA LEU A 98 -2.56 11.96 -34.79
C LEU A 98 -2.00 13.06 -33.87
N ASN A 99 -0.72 13.02 -33.56
CA ASN A 99 -0.06 14.07 -32.76
C ASN A 99 -0.06 15.45 -33.47
N MET A 100 0.06 15.47 -34.80
CA MET A 100 0.01 16.71 -35.58
C MET A 100 -1.43 17.29 -35.71
N VAL A 101 -2.44 16.43 -35.68
CA VAL A 101 -3.86 16.82 -35.80
C VAL A 101 -4.45 17.17 -34.43
N ALA A 102 -3.77 16.83 -33.33
CA ALA A 102 -4.21 17.17 -31.97
C ALA A 102 -4.38 18.70 -31.86
N GLY A 103 -5.59 19.15 -31.64
CA GLY A 103 -5.93 20.58 -31.48
C GLY A 103 -5.40 21.16 -30.16
N ASN A 104 -6.25 21.84 -29.41
CA ASN A 104 -5.89 22.48 -28.13
C ASN A 104 -5.70 21.49 -26.97
N PHE A 105 -5.93 20.20 -27.15
CA PHE A 105 -5.83 19.18 -26.11
C PHE A 105 -4.63 18.26 -26.36
N ASP A 106 -3.68 18.25 -25.41
CA ASP A 106 -2.51 17.34 -25.46
C ASP A 106 -2.90 15.92 -25.00
N ASN A 107 -3.32 15.11 -25.96
CA ASN A 107 -3.67 13.72 -25.72
C ASN A 107 -2.49 12.87 -25.21
N LEU A 108 -1.27 13.17 -25.60
CA LEU A 108 -0.11 12.43 -25.14
C LEU A 108 0.16 12.69 -23.66
N ALA A 109 0.15 13.96 -23.25
CA ALA A 109 0.34 14.33 -21.84
C ALA A 109 -0.75 13.72 -20.96
N TYR A 110 -1.99 13.73 -21.42
CA TYR A 110 -3.11 13.09 -20.71
C TYR A 110 -2.90 11.59 -20.55
N GLN A 111 -2.50 10.87 -21.60
CA GLN A 111 -2.27 9.43 -21.52
C GLN A 111 -1.11 9.09 -20.58
N ILE A 112 -0.03 9.86 -20.60
CA ILE A 112 1.10 9.68 -19.68
C ILE A 112 0.66 9.90 -18.23
N GLU A 113 -0.14 10.95 -17.97
CA GLU A 113 -0.69 11.19 -16.63
C GLU A 113 -1.58 10.05 -16.14
N GLU A 114 -2.40 9.48 -17.02
CA GLU A 114 -3.23 8.33 -16.70
C GLU A 114 -2.41 7.07 -16.38
N HIS A 115 -1.32 6.83 -17.11
CA HIS A 115 -0.41 5.73 -16.81
C HIS A 115 0.33 5.94 -15.48
N ILE A 116 0.71 7.18 -15.13
CA ILE A 116 1.29 7.49 -13.82
C ILE A 116 0.29 7.15 -12.70
N LYS A 117 -0.96 7.59 -12.82
CA LYS A 117 -2.02 7.29 -11.84
C LYS A 117 -2.27 5.78 -11.73
N ALA A 118 -2.22 5.06 -12.85
CA ALA A 118 -2.40 3.61 -12.87
C ALA A 118 -1.25 2.88 -12.14
N VAL A 119 0.00 3.28 -12.38
CA VAL A 119 1.18 2.71 -11.71
C VAL A 119 1.16 3.00 -10.21
N VAL A 120 0.84 4.22 -9.81
CA VAL A 120 0.68 4.60 -8.39
C VAL A 120 -0.43 3.79 -7.72
N SER A 121 -1.55 3.59 -8.39
CA SER A 121 -2.67 2.79 -7.88
C SER A 121 -2.30 1.31 -7.74
N LEU A 122 -1.53 0.77 -8.69
CA LEU A 122 -1.02 -0.60 -8.63
C LEU A 122 -0.04 -0.78 -7.46
N PHE A 123 0.92 0.12 -7.31
CA PHE A 123 1.85 0.11 -6.17
C PHE A 123 1.09 0.15 -4.84
N HIS A 124 0.08 1.01 -4.73
CA HIS A 124 -0.74 1.16 -3.55
C HIS A 124 -1.54 -0.12 -3.20
N TYR A 125 -2.04 -0.82 -4.20
CA TYR A 125 -2.70 -2.11 -4.03
C TYR A 125 -1.71 -3.20 -3.59
N THR A 126 -0.56 -3.28 -4.25
CA THR A 126 0.48 -4.28 -3.98
C THR A 126 1.14 -4.06 -2.61
N LEU A 127 1.20 -2.82 -2.12
CA LEU A 127 1.71 -2.48 -0.78
C LEU A 127 0.99 -3.26 0.33
N ILE A 128 -0.31 -3.52 0.19
CA ILE A 128 -1.09 -4.34 1.13
C ILE A 128 -1.16 -5.80 0.67
N ASN A 129 -1.54 -6.04 -0.60
CA ASN A 129 -1.97 -7.34 -1.08
C ASN A 129 -0.90 -8.13 -1.85
N GLY A 130 0.28 -7.54 -2.07
CA GLY A 130 1.34 -8.20 -2.83
C GLY A 130 1.79 -9.51 -2.17
N ASP A 131 1.99 -10.52 -3.00
CA ASP A 131 2.45 -11.84 -2.55
C ASP A 131 3.53 -12.37 -3.49
N ALA A 132 4.77 -12.15 -3.11
CA ALA A 132 5.93 -12.63 -3.88
C ALA A 132 6.06 -14.16 -3.92
N THR A 133 5.31 -14.89 -3.08
CA THR A 133 5.42 -16.35 -2.99
C THR A 133 4.46 -17.09 -3.91
N THR A 134 3.23 -16.58 -4.07
CA THR A 134 2.20 -17.21 -4.90
C THR A 134 2.23 -16.74 -6.36
N THR A 135 2.64 -15.50 -6.58
CA THR A 135 2.84 -14.95 -7.93
C THR A 135 4.27 -15.12 -8.43
N ALA A 136 4.99 -16.10 -7.92
CA ALA A 136 6.28 -16.54 -8.48
C ALA A 136 6.18 -17.06 -9.94
N SER A 137 5.20 -16.57 -10.71
CA SER A 137 5.27 -16.55 -12.15
C SER A 137 6.51 -15.76 -12.50
N THR A 138 7.43 -16.39 -13.20
CA THR A 138 8.64 -15.78 -13.74
C THR A 138 8.35 -14.55 -14.61
N ASP A 139 7.10 -14.38 -15.03
CA ASP A 139 6.70 -13.38 -16.01
C ASP A 139 6.28 -12.03 -15.39
N HIS A 140 5.71 -12.04 -14.16
CA HIS A 140 5.21 -10.83 -13.47
C HIS A 140 5.48 -10.88 -11.96
N PRO A 141 6.73 -10.71 -11.53
CA PRO A 141 7.07 -10.78 -10.11
C PRO A 141 6.53 -9.57 -9.35
N GLU A 142 5.67 -9.81 -8.37
CA GLU A 142 5.22 -8.79 -7.42
C GLU A 142 6.20 -8.70 -6.23
N PHE A 143 6.21 -7.54 -5.54
CA PHE A 143 6.88 -7.45 -4.25
C PHE A 143 5.93 -7.87 -3.11
N GLN A 144 6.51 -8.21 -1.97
CA GLN A 144 5.75 -8.66 -0.80
C GLN A 144 5.00 -7.49 -0.15
N GLY A 145 3.68 -7.65 0.07
CA GLY A 145 2.82 -6.69 0.72
C GLY A 145 2.72 -6.89 2.23
N LEU A 146 2.14 -5.92 2.93
CA LEU A 146 1.98 -5.95 4.39
C LEU A 146 1.18 -7.16 4.88
N ASP A 147 0.15 -7.58 4.15
CA ASP A 147 -0.66 -8.74 4.55
C ASP A 147 0.17 -10.02 4.67
N SER A 148 1.05 -10.24 3.69
CA SER A 148 1.97 -11.38 3.65
C SER A 148 3.12 -11.23 4.66
N MET A 149 3.68 -10.01 4.83
CA MET A 149 4.77 -9.74 5.78
C MET A 149 4.37 -9.94 7.23
N LEU A 150 3.10 -9.70 7.57
CA LEU A 150 2.58 -9.74 8.93
C LEU A 150 1.95 -11.08 9.31
N ALA A 151 1.73 -11.98 8.36
CA ALA A 151 1.18 -13.29 8.62
C ALA A 151 2.09 -14.11 9.56
N GLY A 152 1.53 -14.58 10.68
CA GLY A 152 2.26 -15.35 11.68
C GLY A 152 3.21 -14.55 12.57
N THR A 153 3.20 -13.22 12.52
CA THR A 153 3.99 -12.38 13.41
C THR A 153 3.33 -12.19 14.77
N THR A 154 4.10 -11.73 15.77
CA THR A 154 3.58 -11.42 17.11
C THR A 154 2.63 -10.22 17.14
N THR A 155 2.61 -9.43 16.07
CA THR A 155 1.75 -8.25 15.89
C THR A 155 0.51 -8.54 15.04
N GLU A 156 0.21 -9.81 14.78
CA GLU A 156 -1.02 -10.27 14.15
C GLU A 156 -2.08 -10.57 15.21
N TYR A 157 -3.06 -9.69 15.36
CA TYR A 157 -4.16 -9.82 16.33
C TYR A 157 -5.47 -10.24 15.67
N GLY A 158 -6.42 -10.74 16.46
CA GLY A 158 -7.76 -11.08 15.99
C GLY A 158 -7.87 -12.36 15.17
N THR A 159 -6.85 -13.23 15.17
CA THR A 159 -6.84 -14.46 14.36
C THR A 159 -7.83 -15.53 14.83
N THR A 160 -8.18 -15.52 16.12
CA THR A 160 -9.00 -16.56 16.77
C THR A 160 -10.48 -16.18 16.96
N LYS A 161 -10.79 -14.88 16.92
CA LYS A 161 -12.15 -14.35 17.17
C LYS A 161 -12.43 -13.19 16.21
N ALA A 162 -13.67 -13.12 15.70
CA ALA A 162 -14.17 -11.94 14.99
C ALA A 162 -14.78 -10.93 15.94
N ILE A 163 -14.51 -9.65 15.71
CA ILE A 163 -15.20 -8.53 16.36
C ILE A 163 -16.33 -8.06 15.43
N ASP A 164 -17.56 -8.24 15.84
CA ASP A 164 -18.74 -7.93 15.01
C ASP A 164 -19.19 -6.47 15.21
N LEU A 165 -18.99 -5.66 14.16
CA LEU A 165 -19.42 -4.26 14.07
C LEU A 165 -20.47 -4.05 12.95
N SER A 166 -21.15 -5.12 12.53
CA SER A 166 -22.07 -5.06 11.37
C SER A 166 -23.29 -4.15 11.61
N THR A 167 -23.88 -4.19 12.81
CA THR A 167 -25.05 -3.38 13.17
C THR A 167 -24.77 -2.45 14.34
N ILE A 168 -25.61 -1.42 14.53
CA ILE A 168 -25.45 -0.45 15.63
C ILE A 168 -25.50 -1.14 17.01
N ASP A 169 -26.35 -2.14 17.18
CA ASP A 169 -26.45 -2.86 18.46
C ASP A 169 -25.19 -3.72 18.70
N LYS A 170 -24.64 -4.31 17.66
CA LYS A 170 -23.36 -5.02 17.73
C LYS A 170 -22.20 -4.07 18.00
N ILE A 171 -22.20 -2.89 17.40
CA ILE A 171 -21.21 -1.86 17.70
C ILE A 171 -21.27 -1.45 19.16
N LYS A 172 -22.46 -1.21 19.73
CA LYS A 172 -22.62 -0.88 21.16
C LYS A 172 -22.14 -2.00 22.09
N ALA A 173 -22.36 -3.25 21.70
CA ALA A 173 -21.94 -4.40 22.49
C ALA A 173 -20.42 -4.65 22.46
N ASN A 174 -19.76 -4.37 21.34
CA ASN A 174 -18.36 -4.71 21.10
C ASN A 174 -17.44 -3.47 21.00
N ALA A 175 -17.95 -2.26 21.28
CA ALA A 175 -17.19 -1.02 21.14
C ALA A 175 -15.93 -0.99 22.00
N ASP A 176 -16.05 -1.39 23.28
CA ASP A 176 -14.93 -1.43 24.22
C ASP A 176 -13.86 -2.44 23.79
N GLU A 177 -14.28 -3.66 23.43
CA GLU A 177 -13.38 -4.72 22.97
C GLU A 177 -12.62 -4.29 21.70
N PHE A 178 -13.32 -3.69 20.75
CA PHE A 178 -12.71 -3.20 19.51
C PHE A 178 -11.71 -2.06 19.78
N TYR A 179 -12.09 -1.09 20.62
CA TYR A 179 -11.23 0.04 20.94
C TYR A 179 -9.97 -0.40 21.70
N GLU A 180 -10.11 -1.33 22.66
CA GLU A 180 -8.98 -1.91 23.39
C GLU A 180 -8.02 -2.64 22.43
N ALA A 181 -8.55 -3.49 21.53
CA ALA A 181 -7.73 -4.20 20.55
C ALA A 181 -6.99 -3.24 19.59
N LEU A 182 -7.68 -2.19 19.11
CA LEU A 182 -7.09 -1.20 18.24
C LEU A 182 -6.01 -0.36 18.96
N SER A 183 -6.29 0.08 20.19
CA SER A 183 -5.32 0.84 21.00
C SER A 183 -4.10 0.00 21.37
N LEU A 184 -4.31 -1.28 21.69
CA LEU A 184 -3.20 -2.20 21.93
C LEU A 184 -2.31 -2.35 20.69
N LEU A 185 -2.92 -2.53 19.52
CA LEU A 185 -2.20 -2.65 18.26
C LEU A 185 -1.39 -1.38 17.96
N ILE A 186 -2.00 -0.20 18.06
CA ILE A 186 -1.34 1.09 17.82
C ILE A 186 -0.14 1.28 18.76
N LYS A 187 -0.32 1.02 20.06
CA LYS A 187 0.74 1.19 21.07
C LYS A 187 1.84 0.14 20.94
N SER A 188 1.50 -1.09 20.62
CA SER A 188 2.49 -2.16 20.47
C SER A 188 3.36 -1.99 19.23
N THR A 189 2.85 -1.33 18.19
CA THR A 189 3.58 -1.08 16.94
C THR A 189 4.21 0.31 16.86
N ASP A 190 3.94 1.19 17.85
CA ASP A 190 4.36 2.60 17.83
C ASP A 190 3.99 3.27 16.49
N ALA A 191 2.74 3.06 16.07
CA ALA A 191 2.29 3.36 14.72
C ALA A 191 2.10 4.85 14.46
N ASP A 192 2.55 5.32 13.30
CA ASP A 192 2.29 6.67 12.77
C ASP A 192 0.97 6.74 12.01
N ALA A 193 0.57 5.63 11.41
CA ALA A 193 -0.65 5.55 10.62
C ALA A 193 -1.37 4.20 10.75
N VAL A 194 -2.69 4.29 10.64
CA VAL A 194 -3.62 3.16 10.52
C VAL A 194 -4.16 3.14 9.10
N LEU A 195 -3.91 2.05 8.38
CA LEU A 195 -4.33 1.87 7.00
C LEU A 195 -5.59 1.00 6.96
N THR A 196 -6.65 1.52 6.37
CA THR A 196 -7.92 0.80 6.30
C THR A 196 -8.79 1.29 5.13
N ASN A 197 -10.00 0.77 5.01
CA ASN A 197 -10.96 1.18 3.98
C ASN A 197 -11.99 2.19 4.50
N THR A 198 -12.67 2.88 3.59
CA THR A 198 -13.71 3.89 3.89
C THR A 198 -14.80 3.37 4.84
N ALA A 199 -15.26 2.11 4.64
CA ALA A 199 -16.31 1.51 5.45
C ALA A 199 -15.84 1.34 6.91
N MET A 200 -14.60 0.91 7.10
CA MET A 200 -14.02 0.73 8.43
C MET A 200 -13.79 2.06 9.14
N ILE A 201 -13.33 3.11 8.45
CA ILE A 201 -13.20 4.46 9.02
C ILE A 201 -14.54 4.95 9.57
N THR A 202 -15.61 4.74 8.82
CA THR A 202 -16.96 5.10 9.28
C THR A 202 -17.38 4.34 10.55
N LYS A 203 -17.04 3.05 10.64
CA LYS A 203 -17.27 2.25 11.85
C LYS A 203 -16.45 2.74 13.04
N ILE A 204 -15.15 3.06 12.83
CA ILE A 204 -14.26 3.63 13.87
C ILE A 204 -14.82 4.93 14.41
N GLN A 205 -15.26 5.85 13.53
CA GLN A 205 -15.91 7.11 13.95
C GLN A 205 -17.20 6.87 14.75
N THR A 206 -17.98 5.84 14.39
CA THR A 206 -19.20 5.47 15.11
C THR A 206 -18.87 4.90 16.49
N VAL A 207 -17.85 4.05 16.61
CA VAL A 207 -17.34 3.53 17.89
C VAL A 207 -16.86 4.67 18.78
N ALA A 208 -16.01 5.54 18.26
CA ALA A 208 -15.50 6.70 19.00
C ALA A 208 -16.63 7.58 19.54
N ARG A 209 -17.67 7.86 18.71
CA ARG A 209 -18.85 8.61 19.14
C ARG A 209 -19.63 7.91 20.26
N ILE A 210 -19.77 6.58 20.20
CA ILE A 210 -20.50 5.81 21.23
C ILE A 210 -19.74 5.82 22.54
N LEU A 211 -18.41 5.71 22.50
CA LEU A 211 -17.54 5.74 23.67
C LEU A 211 -17.30 7.17 24.21
N GLY A 212 -17.76 8.21 23.49
CA GLY A 212 -17.57 9.60 23.88
C GLY A 212 -16.21 10.17 23.59
N TYR A 213 -15.39 9.46 22.80
CA TYR A 213 -14.10 9.99 22.33
C TYR A 213 -14.29 10.98 21.18
N LYS A 214 -13.49 12.04 21.18
CA LYS A 214 -13.48 13.01 20.08
C LYS A 214 -12.52 12.54 18.99
N THR A 215 -13.03 12.34 17.80
CA THR A 215 -12.18 12.20 16.61
C THR A 215 -11.88 13.60 16.06
N GLU A 216 -10.62 13.87 15.77
CA GLU A 216 -10.20 15.11 15.12
C GLU A 216 -10.05 14.88 13.62
N SER A 217 -10.22 15.92 12.84
CA SER A 217 -9.93 15.88 11.41
C SER A 217 -8.84 16.89 11.09
N GLU A 218 -7.73 16.40 10.60
CA GLU A 218 -6.62 17.20 10.14
C GLU A 218 -6.64 17.30 8.62
N GLU A 219 -6.34 18.46 8.06
CA GLU A 219 -6.10 18.58 6.64
C GLU A 219 -4.63 18.30 6.34
N ALA A 220 -4.37 17.13 5.79
CA ALA A 220 -3.04 16.73 5.40
C ALA A 220 -3.06 16.24 3.94
N PHE A 221 -2.05 16.64 3.17
CA PHE A 221 -1.89 16.24 1.77
C PHE A 221 -3.11 16.58 0.87
N GLY A 222 -3.80 17.73 1.17
CA GLY A 222 -4.98 18.14 0.44
C GLY A 222 -6.25 17.33 0.72
N ARG A 223 -6.28 16.57 1.81
CA ARG A 223 -7.41 15.74 2.24
C ARG A 223 -7.68 15.87 3.72
N ARG A 224 -8.93 15.64 4.10
CA ARG A 224 -9.29 15.45 5.51
C ARG A 224 -8.95 14.03 5.92
N ILE A 225 -8.02 13.92 6.85
CA ILE A 225 -7.62 12.67 7.49
C ILE A 225 -8.18 12.67 8.91
N THR A 226 -8.82 11.59 9.30
CA THR A 226 -9.28 11.40 10.68
C THR A 226 -8.06 11.06 11.54
N THR A 227 -7.89 11.76 12.65
CA THR A 227 -6.85 11.49 13.65
C THR A 227 -7.49 11.11 14.97
N MET A 228 -6.87 10.22 15.70
CA MET A 228 -7.24 9.83 17.05
C MET A 228 -5.97 9.51 17.82
N ASP A 229 -5.80 10.14 18.98
CA ASP A 229 -4.58 10.02 19.82
C ASP A 229 -3.27 10.33 19.05
N GLY A 230 -3.33 11.26 18.07
CA GLY A 230 -2.18 11.66 17.25
C GLY A 230 -1.86 10.74 16.08
N VAL A 231 -2.55 9.61 15.95
CA VAL A 231 -2.34 8.65 14.86
C VAL A 231 -3.29 8.94 13.69
N LYS A 232 -2.78 8.88 12.47
CA LYS A 232 -3.53 9.17 11.24
C LYS A 232 -4.25 7.93 10.72
N PHE A 233 -5.57 8.04 10.49
CA PHE A 233 -6.37 6.99 9.86
C PHE A 233 -6.45 7.26 8.36
N VAL A 234 -5.73 6.49 7.59
CA VAL A 234 -5.60 6.65 6.13
C VAL A 234 -6.56 5.72 5.42
N ASP A 235 -7.41 6.31 4.58
CA ASP A 235 -8.25 5.56 3.65
C ASP A 235 -7.43 5.12 2.44
N MET A 236 -7.27 3.80 2.29
CA MET A 236 -6.52 3.19 1.20
C MET A 236 -7.27 3.20 -0.13
N GLN A 237 -8.57 3.55 -0.14
CA GLN A 237 -9.41 3.65 -1.34
C GLN A 237 -9.45 2.38 -2.20
N ASN A 238 -9.57 2.56 -3.52
CA ASN A 238 -9.75 1.47 -4.46
C ASN A 238 -8.63 1.42 -5.49
N HIS A 239 -8.28 0.22 -5.90
CA HIS A 239 -7.57 -0.08 -7.12
C HIS A 239 -8.58 -0.49 -8.20
N TYR A 240 -8.36 -0.08 -9.43
CA TYR A 240 -9.25 -0.40 -10.55
C TYR A 240 -8.58 -1.38 -11.50
N THR A 241 -9.24 -2.51 -11.71
CA THR A 241 -8.90 -3.43 -12.80
C THR A 241 -9.78 -3.13 -13.99
N VAL A 242 -9.17 -3.01 -15.16
CA VAL A 242 -9.86 -2.66 -16.40
C VAL A 242 -9.93 -3.90 -17.29
N SER A 243 -11.12 -4.26 -17.75
CA SER A 243 -11.36 -5.22 -18.80
C SER A 243 -12.12 -4.53 -19.94
N GLU A 244 -11.75 -4.79 -21.17
CA GLU A 244 -12.23 -4.23 -22.46
C GLU A 244 -13.18 -3.00 -22.41
N SER A 245 -14.23 -3.04 -21.61
CA SER A 245 -15.24 -1.97 -21.54
C SER A 245 -15.67 -1.58 -20.11
N ASN A 246 -15.16 -2.25 -19.09
CA ASN A 246 -15.58 -2.02 -17.71
C ASN A 246 -14.37 -1.84 -16.76
N ALA A 247 -14.49 -0.88 -15.86
CA ALA A 247 -13.56 -0.72 -14.75
C ALA A 247 -14.21 -1.28 -13.48
N THR A 248 -13.55 -2.24 -12.84
CA THR A 248 -13.99 -2.83 -11.58
C THR A 248 -13.18 -2.24 -10.43
N ALA A 249 -13.88 -1.67 -9.45
CA ALA A 249 -13.26 -1.14 -8.24
C ALA A 249 -13.00 -2.27 -7.22
N ASN A 250 -11.76 -2.42 -6.81
CA ASN A 250 -11.34 -3.35 -5.76
C ASN A 250 -10.78 -2.54 -4.60
N SER A 251 -11.34 -2.69 -3.41
CA SER A 251 -10.78 -2.03 -2.21
C SER A 251 -9.36 -2.52 -1.97
N VAL A 252 -8.43 -1.60 -1.74
CA VAL A 252 -7.03 -1.92 -1.42
C VAL A 252 -6.96 -2.71 -0.12
N VAL A 253 -7.56 -2.21 0.96
CA VAL A 253 -7.84 -3.04 2.12
C VAL A 253 -9.17 -3.73 1.87
N LYS A 254 -9.12 -5.03 1.66
CA LYS A 254 -10.28 -5.84 1.27
C LYS A 254 -11.41 -5.72 2.30
N ASN A 255 -12.62 -5.49 1.81
CA ASN A 255 -13.85 -5.61 2.57
C ASN A 255 -14.63 -6.83 2.06
N GLY A 256 -15.44 -7.44 2.92
CA GLY A 256 -16.20 -8.63 2.54
C GLY A 256 -15.37 -9.91 2.44
N ILE A 257 -14.24 -9.98 3.15
CA ILE A 257 -13.42 -11.18 3.23
C ILE A 257 -14.24 -12.30 3.87
N SER A 258 -14.04 -13.54 3.38
CA SER A 258 -14.61 -14.76 3.95
C SER A 258 -13.47 -15.63 4.49
N ARG A 259 -13.46 -15.86 5.80
CA ARG A 259 -12.43 -16.67 6.49
C ARG A 259 -13.05 -17.61 7.50
N LYS A 260 -12.45 -18.79 7.67
CA LYS A 260 -12.68 -19.66 8.83
C LYS A 260 -11.88 -19.12 10.01
N ILE A 261 -12.53 -18.88 11.15
CA ILE A 261 -11.93 -18.25 12.32
C ILE A 261 -11.83 -19.28 13.42
N GLY A 262 -10.63 -19.47 13.97
CA GLY A 262 -10.36 -20.48 14.99
C GLY A 262 -10.72 -21.89 14.49
N SER A 263 -11.51 -22.61 15.28
CA SER A 263 -11.97 -23.97 14.96
C SER A 263 -13.32 -24.02 14.25
N ALA A 264 -13.84 -22.88 13.73
CA ALA A 264 -15.14 -22.84 13.07
C ALA A 264 -15.12 -23.63 11.76
N GLU A 265 -16.15 -24.46 11.55
CA GLU A 265 -16.29 -25.23 10.30
C GLU A 265 -16.75 -24.36 9.13
N THR A 266 -17.57 -23.35 9.41
CA THR A 266 -18.12 -22.42 8.42
C THR A 266 -17.32 -21.12 8.39
N ALA A 267 -17.14 -20.58 7.20
CA ALA A 267 -16.48 -19.30 7.03
C ALA A 267 -17.40 -18.14 7.43
N THR A 268 -16.87 -17.19 8.18
CA THR A 268 -17.52 -15.90 8.46
C THR A 268 -17.27 -14.97 7.29
N THR A 269 -18.34 -14.34 6.78
CA THR A 269 -18.29 -13.39 5.66
C THR A 269 -18.41 -11.95 6.15
N GLY A 270 -18.10 -10.99 5.28
CA GLY A 270 -18.22 -9.56 5.60
C GLY A 270 -17.10 -9.06 6.51
N LEU A 271 -15.94 -9.72 6.49
CA LEU A 271 -14.76 -9.36 7.27
C LEU A 271 -13.89 -8.33 6.56
N THR A 272 -13.18 -7.54 7.35
CA THR A 272 -12.10 -6.66 6.92
C THR A 272 -10.96 -6.71 7.94
N ASP A 273 -9.80 -6.19 7.53
CA ASP A 273 -8.62 -6.10 8.37
C ASP A 273 -8.20 -4.62 8.53
N ILE A 274 -7.44 -4.32 9.57
CA ILE A 274 -6.84 -3.00 9.82
C ILE A 274 -5.33 -3.21 9.95
N TYR A 275 -4.56 -2.40 9.24
CA TYR A 275 -3.09 -2.44 9.30
C TYR A 275 -2.58 -1.19 10.02
N THR A 276 -1.55 -1.36 10.83
CA THR A 276 -0.82 -0.26 11.47
C THR A 276 0.61 -0.27 11.00
N VAL A 277 1.19 0.91 10.77
CA VAL A 277 2.57 1.03 10.30
C VAL A 277 3.26 2.21 10.97
N LYS A 278 4.55 2.02 11.25
CA LYS A 278 5.50 3.07 11.61
C LYS A 278 6.39 3.33 10.40
N PHE A 279 6.40 4.57 9.91
CA PHE A 279 7.22 4.97 8.79
C PHE A 279 8.62 5.38 9.25
N ASP A 280 9.59 4.49 9.10
CA ASP A 280 11.00 4.75 9.41
C ASP A 280 11.90 3.94 8.49
N VAL A 281 12.93 4.59 7.94
CA VAL A 281 13.93 3.95 7.07
C VAL A 281 14.88 3.06 7.87
N ASN A 282 15.14 3.36 9.14
CA ASN A 282 16.13 2.63 9.94
C ASN A 282 15.62 1.27 10.40
N ASP A 283 14.41 1.25 11.01
CA ASP A 283 13.88 0.03 11.61
C ASP A 283 12.37 -0.20 11.34
N GLY A 284 11.69 0.76 10.69
CA GLY A 284 10.27 0.70 10.38
C GLY A 284 9.93 0.19 8.97
N PHE A 285 8.75 0.61 8.51
CA PHE A 285 8.23 0.35 7.18
C PHE A 285 8.61 1.50 6.25
N HIS A 286 9.27 1.19 5.13
CA HIS A 286 9.70 2.17 4.14
C HIS A 286 9.65 1.60 2.73
N GLY A 287 9.72 2.50 1.74
CA GLY A 287 9.88 2.14 0.34
C GLY A 287 11.34 1.91 0.00
N ILE A 288 11.57 1.14 -1.02
CA ILE A 288 12.87 0.98 -1.66
C ILE A 288 12.72 1.21 -3.16
N SER A 289 13.70 1.86 -3.76
CA SER A 289 13.77 2.08 -5.21
C SER A 289 15.17 1.83 -5.73
N LEU A 290 15.34 1.83 -7.04
CA LEU A 290 16.67 1.59 -7.63
C LEU A 290 17.65 2.69 -7.26
N ASN A 291 17.23 3.97 -7.36
CA ASN A 291 18.10 5.16 -7.20
C ASN A 291 17.60 6.16 -6.15
N GLY A 292 16.67 5.79 -5.25
CA GLY A 292 16.18 6.66 -4.17
C GLY A 292 15.43 7.93 -4.59
N CYS A 293 15.91 8.64 -5.58
CA CYS A 293 15.44 9.99 -5.93
C CYS A 293 14.36 10.04 -7.01
N SER A 294 14.35 9.08 -7.95
CA SER A 294 13.37 9.06 -9.06
C SER A 294 12.69 7.71 -9.12
N VAL A 295 11.57 7.63 -8.42
CA VAL A 295 10.81 6.38 -8.30
C VAL A 295 10.02 6.10 -9.59
N ILE A 296 9.55 7.15 -10.26
CA ILE A 296 8.78 7.07 -11.51
C ILE A 296 9.59 7.69 -12.66
N ASN A 297 9.89 6.88 -13.64
CA ASN A 297 10.58 7.28 -14.86
C ASN A 297 9.59 7.41 -16.01
N LYS A 298 9.81 8.40 -16.88
CA LYS A 298 8.98 8.67 -18.07
C LYS A 298 9.88 8.60 -19.29
N TYR A 299 9.54 7.76 -20.23
CA TYR A 299 10.18 7.66 -21.53
C TYR A 299 9.29 8.27 -22.59
N LEU A 300 9.66 9.46 -23.08
CA LEU A 300 8.86 10.23 -24.02
C LEU A 300 9.16 9.82 -25.46
N PRO A 301 8.16 9.85 -26.38
CA PRO A 301 8.36 9.50 -27.77
C PRO A 301 9.21 10.54 -28.50
N ASP A 302 10.17 10.09 -29.28
CA ASP A 302 10.99 10.94 -30.16
C ASP A 302 10.37 11.01 -31.56
N PHE A 303 9.64 12.08 -31.84
CA PHE A 303 9.00 12.31 -33.12
C PHE A 303 9.97 12.80 -34.23
N SER A 304 11.23 13.10 -33.90
CA SER A 304 12.24 13.48 -34.87
C SER A 304 12.79 12.30 -35.67
N LYS A 305 12.68 11.08 -35.11
CA LYS A 305 13.15 9.84 -35.75
C LYS A 305 12.12 9.24 -36.69
N PRO A 306 12.55 8.47 -37.70
CA PRO A 306 11.63 7.70 -38.56
C PRO A 306 10.75 6.72 -37.76
N GLY A 307 9.57 6.43 -38.29
CA GLY A 307 8.55 5.54 -37.70
C GLY A 307 7.19 6.23 -37.62
N THR A 308 6.14 5.53 -38.01
CA THR A 308 4.77 6.07 -38.03
C THR A 308 4.15 6.08 -36.64
N VAL A 309 4.42 5.03 -35.86
CA VAL A 309 3.95 4.86 -34.49
C VAL A 309 5.11 5.07 -33.53
N LYS A 310 4.87 5.76 -32.44
CA LYS A 310 5.83 6.07 -31.38
C LYS A 310 5.28 5.57 -30.07
N ASP A 311 6.18 5.06 -29.24
CA ASP A 311 5.89 4.54 -27.92
C ASP A 311 6.27 5.59 -26.83
N ALA A 312 5.41 5.72 -25.85
CA ALA A 312 5.73 6.40 -24.58
C ALA A 312 5.53 5.37 -23.46
N GLU A 313 6.44 5.38 -22.50
CA GLU A 313 6.40 4.45 -21.37
C GLU A 313 6.51 5.19 -20.05
N VAL A 314 5.82 4.69 -19.05
CA VAL A 314 5.96 5.10 -17.66
C VAL A 314 6.35 3.88 -16.86
N GLU A 315 7.41 3.97 -16.10
CA GLU A 315 7.96 2.86 -15.34
C GLU A 315 8.27 3.28 -13.91
N MET A 316 7.93 2.41 -12.96
CA MET A 316 8.26 2.54 -11.55
C MET A 316 8.99 1.28 -11.11
N ILE A 317 10.19 1.43 -10.56
CA ILE A 317 10.98 0.32 -10.03
C ILE A 317 11.06 0.51 -8.52
N ALA A 318 10.21 -0.21 -7.80
CA ALA A 318 10.08 -0.03 -6.36
C ALA A 318 9.59 -1.31 -5.67
N ALA A 319 9.78 -1.36 -4.36
CA ALA A 319 9.15 -2.32 -3.45
C ALA A 319 9.00 -1.70 -2.06
N THR A 320 8.49 -2.45 -1.11
CA THR A 320 8.38 -2.06 0.29
C THR A 320 9.13 -3.02 1.19
N VAL A 321 9.66 -2.51 2.29
CA VAL A 321 10.42 -3.29 3.27
C VAL A 321 9.93 -2.97 4.68
N LEU A 322 9.75 -4.00 5.47
CA LEU A 322 9.53 -3.93 6.90
C LEU A 322 10.74 -4.53 7.60
N LYS A 323 11.65 -3.69 8.13
CA LYS A 323 12.87 -4.18 8.80
C LYS A 323 12.56 -4.84 10.13
N ASN A 324 11.74 -4.20 10.96
CA ASN A 324 11.29 -4.73 12.24
C ASN A 324 9.80 -5.07 12.17
N THR A 325 9.46 -6.34 12.33
CA THR A 325 8.06 -6.80 12.31
C THR A 325 7.21 -6.23 13.45
N GLN A 326 7.82 -5.71 14.53
CA GLN A 326 7.09 -5.05 15.62
C GLN A 326 6.65 -3.61 15.28
N HIS A 327 7.17 -3.01 14.21
CA HIS A 327 6.80 -1.66 13.76
C HIS A 327 5.69 -1.65 12.70
N ALA A 328 5.06 -2.79 12.51
CA ALA A 328 3.81 -2.89 11.78
C ALA A 328 2.96 -4.00 12.40
N GLY A 329 1.64 -3.91 12.22
CA GLY A 329 0.74 -4.91 12.77
C GLY A 329 -0.58 -4.97 12.03
N VAL A 330 -1.33 -6.02 12.27
CA VAL A 330 -2.64 -6.22 11.67
C VAL A 330 -3.66 -6.69 12.70
N LEU A 331 -4.83 -6.05 12.71
CA LEU A 331 -6.01 -6.52 13.42
C LEU A 331 -6.95 -7.17 12.41
N ARG A 332 -7.07 -8.48 12.50
CA ARG A 332 -7.83 -9.29 11.57
C ARG A 332 -9.27 -9.52 12.00
N ASN A 333 -10.08 -9.93 11.02
CA ASN A 333 -11.42 -10.49 11.25
C ASN A 333 -12.40 -9.53 11.92
N ILE A 334 -12.43 -8.28 11.49
CA ILE A 334 -13.45 -7.32 11.91
C ILE A 334 -14.64 -7.44 10.97
N LYS A 335 -15.80 -7.83 11.50
CA LYS A 335 -17.02 -7.97 10.70
C LYS A 335 -17.73 -6.64 10.57
N ILE A 336 -17.87 -6.14 9.33
CA ILE A 336 -18.50 -4.84 9.03
C ILE A 336 -19.83 -4.95 8.28
N ALA A 337 -20.12 -6.12 7.69
CA ALA A 337 -21.36 -6.39 6.95
C ALA A 337 -21.95 -7.77 7.26
#